data_83e64248d8093248453646fd5d3c8f43
#
_entry.id   83e64248d8093248453646fd5d3c8f43
#
_cell.length_a   1.000
_cell.length_b   1.000
_cell.length_c   1.000
_cell.angle_alpha   90.00
_cell.angle_beta   90.00
_cell.angle_gamma   90.00
#
_symmetry.space_group_name_H-M   'P 1'
#
loop_
_entity.id
_entity.type
_entity.pdbx_description
1 polymer ?
#
loop_
_entity_poly.entity_id
_entity_poly.type
_entity_poly.pdbx_seq_one_letter_code
_entity_poly.pdbx_strand_id
1 'polypeptide(L)'
;WTSVNYWTWGGDGTHAPQNTSWPGDKITVTKTVNGKTWFYKTFTINSSSDLVNLVLSANAGDPQTVDITGIKKDAYFEVSTDKDGTKYKVNDVTSSIPTGIASITQQPTDGNTLVDVYTTDGALVRSRVAFNEAAKGLPAGIYIIGGKKMAVK
;
A
#
# COMPACT_ATOMS: atom_id res chain seq x y z
N TRP A 1 12.07 -0.21 14.79
CA TRP A 1 11.30 -0.41 16.03
C TRP A 1 10.66 -1.80 16.03
N THR A 2 10.73 -2.50 17.14
CA THR A 2 10.15 -3.85 17.29
C THR A 2 8.73 -3.82 17.85
N SER A 3 8.30 -2.69 18.39
CA SER A 3 6.91 -2.42 18.79
C SER A 3 6.56 -0.98 18.45
N VAL A 4 5.30 -0.75 18.11
CA VAL A 4 4.80 0.57 17.76
C VAL A 4 3.49 0.82 18.50
N ASN A 5 3.39 1.96 19.14
CA ASN A 5 2.14 2.50 19.66
C ASN A 5 1.69 3.67 18.78
N TYR A 6 0.41 3.94 18.75
CA TYR A 6 -0.15 5.11 18.11
C TYR A 6 -0.95 5.94 19.12
N TRP A 7 -0.71 7.22 19.10
CA TRP A 7 -1.48 8.23 19.82
C TRP A 7 -2.24 9.07 18.82
N THR A 8 -3.56 9.17 18.96
CA THR A 8 -4.40 10.03 18.15
C THR A 8 -4.90 11.19 18.98
N TRP A 9 -5.02 12.37 18.37
CA TRP A 9 -5.62 13.51 19.02
C TRP A 9 -6.66 14.19 18.16
N GLY A 10 -7.53 14.95 18.82
CA GLY A 10 -8.61 15.69 18.20
C GLY A 10 -8.13 16.88 17.40
N GLY A 11 -9.06 17.49 16.75
CA GLY A 11 -8.98 18.66 15.92
C GLY A 11 -10.21 18.69 15.04
N ASP A 12 -10.41 19.76 14.32
CA ASP A 12 -11.54 19.85 13.42
C ASP A 12 -11.50 18.71 12.39
N GLY A 13 -12.59 17.98 12.27
CA GLY A 13 -12.73 16.88 11.34
C GLY A 13 -12.03 15.57 11.74
N THR A 14 -11.45 15.45 12.91
CA THR A 14 -10.88 14.18 13.37
C THR A 14 -11.95 13.23 13.88
N HIS A 15 -11.89 11.99 13.44
CA HIS A 15 -12.87 10.95 13.81
C HIS A 15 -12.22 9.64 14.21
N ALA A 16 -10.90 9.58 14.32
CA ALA A 16 -10.24 8.46 14.96
C ALA A 16 -10.64 8.44 16.44
N PRO A 17 -10.95 7.28 17.00
CA PRO A 17 -11.09 7.15 18.45
C PRO A 17 -9.84 7.72 19.11
N GLN A 18 -10.03 8.69 19.99
CA GLN A 18 -8.91 9.29 20.69
C GLN A 18 -8.45 8.36 21.82
N ASN A 19 -7.15 8.19 21.91
CA ASN A 19 -6.57 7.47 23.04
C ASN A 19 -6.72 8.31 24.31
N THR A 20 -6.94 7.66 25.43
CA THR A 20 -7.19 8.32 26.72
C THR A 20 -5.92 8.71 27.48
N SER A 21 -4.80 8.07 27.16
CA SER A 21 -3.52 8.31 27.83
C SER A 21 -2.34 8.00 26.91
N TRP A 22 -1.25 8.75 27.07
CA TRP A 22 0.02 8.48 26.40
C TRP A 22 0.63 7.16 26.89
N PRO A 23 1.23 6.32 26.03
CA PRO A 23 1.56 6.54 24.62
C PRO A 23 0.47 6.08 23.62
N GLY A 24 -0.76 5.95 24.05
CA GLY A 24 -1.85 5.40 23.28
C GLY A 24 -1.84 3.88 23.25
N ASP A 25 -2.36 3.30 22.18
CA ASP A 25 -2.53 1.86 22.05
C ASP A 25 -1.42 1.23 21.23
N LYS A 26 -1.04 0.02 21.61
CA LYS A 26 -0.07 -0.75 20.86
C LYS A 26 -0.69 -1.30 19.56
N ILE A 27 0.03 -1.18 18.47
CA ILE A 27 -0.33 -1.85 17.22
C ILE A 27 0.12 -3.31 17.30
N THR A 28 -0.83 -4.23 17.31
CA THR A 28 -0.59 -5.68 17.43
C THR A 28 -0.68 -6.40 16.09
N VAL A 29 -1.19 -5.73 15.06
CA VAL A 29 -1.39 -6.32 13.73
C VAL A 29 -0.29 -5.86 12.78
N THR A 30 0.21 -6.80 11.99
CA THR A 30 1.18 -6.51 10.92
C THR A 30 0.66 -7.00 9.58
N LYS A 31 1.15 -6.38 8.51
CA LYS A 31 0.86 -6.76 7.12
C LYS A 31 2.15 -6.75 6.33
N THR A 32 2.35 -7.76 5.49
CA THR A 32 3.48 -7.78 4.56
C THR A 32 3.07 -7.19 3.22
N VAL A 33 3.81 -6.19 2.77
CA VAL A 33 3.62 -5.54 1.47
C VAL A 33 5.00 -5.43 0.81
N ASN A 34 5.14 -5.93 -0.40
CA ASN A 34 6.41 -5.97 -1.16
C ASN A 34 7.58 -6.58 -0.37
N GLY A 35 7.33 -7.67 0.36
CA GLY A 35 8.36 -8.35 1.14
C GLY A 35 8.76 -7.63 2.44
N LYS A 36 8.21 -6.45 2.73
CA LYS A 36 8.43 -5.69 3.95
C LYS A 36 7.25 -5.84 4.90
N THR A 37 7.52 -6.07 6.17
CA THR A 37 6.48 -6.15 7.21
C THR A 37 6.21 -4.77 7.78
N TRP A 38 4.95 -4.40 7.83
CA TRP A 38 4.44 -3.11 8.30
C TRP A 38 3.55 -3.32 9.52
N PHE A 39 3.68 -2.47 10.51
CA PHE A 39 2.65 -2.31 11.53
C PHE A 39 1.41 -1.70 10.87
N TYR A 40 0.23 -2.23 11.18
CA TYR A 40 -1.01 -1.90 10.47
C TYR A 40 -2.13 -1.54 11.43
N LYS A 41 -2.79 -0.42 11.17
CA LYS A 41 -3.97 0.03 11.91
C LYS A 41 -5.02 0.60 10.96
N THR A 42 -6.25 0.20 11.15
CA THR A 42 -7.42 0.74 10.42
C THR A 42 -8.15 1.75 11.28
N PHE A 43 -8.51 2.86 10.67
CA PHE A 43 -9.42 3.86 11.23
C PHE A 43 -10.65 3.97 10.33
N THR A 44 -11.82 4.15 10.94
CA THR A 44 -13.05 4.38 10.17
C THR A 44 -13.14 5.84 9.79
N ILE A 45 -13.28 6.12 8.50
CA ILE A 45 -13.55 7.45 7.95
C ILE A 45 -15.01 7.48 7.53
N ASN A 46 -15.80 8.37 8.13
CA ASN A 46 -17.25 8.44 7.91
C ASN A 46 -17.63 9.53 6.88
N SER A 47 -16.76 10.49 6.67
CA SER A 47 -16.99 11.54 5.68
C SER A 47 -15.67 11.98 5.02
N SER A 48 -15.76 12.69 3.91
CA SER A 48 -14.58 13.22 3.20
C SER A 48 -13.86 14.33 3.96
N SER A 49 -14.50 14.91 4.98
CA SER A 49 -13.88 15.90 5.88
C SER A 49 -13.10 15.25 7.03
N ASP A 50 -13.36 13.98 7.32
CA ASP A 50 -12.71 13.28 8.41
C ASP A 50 -11.22 13.09 8.14
N LEU A 51 -10.44 13.18 9.19
CA LEU A 51 -8.99 12.96 9.13
C LEU A 51 -8.47 12.33 10.43
N VAL A 52 -7.29 11.78 10.35
CA VAL A 52 -6.57 11.21 11.50
C VAL A 52 -5.29 12.02 11.70
N ASN A 53 -5.06 12.44 12.93
CA ASN A 53 -3.76 12.95 13.39
C ASN A 53 -3.17 11.96 14.38
N LEU A 54 -1.91 11.63 14.25
CA LEU A 54 -1.27 10.68 15.15
C LEU A 54 0.21 10.97 15.39
N VAL A 55 0.72 10.43 16.49
CA VAL A 55 2.14 10.23 16.77
C VAL A 55 2.38 8.74 16.88
N LEU A 56 3.47 8.28 16.31
CA LEU A 56 3.96 6.92 16.52
C LEU A 56 5.06 6.93 17.56
N SER A 57 5.08 5.90 18.41
CA SER A 57 6.14 5.74 19.40
C SER A 57 6.52 4.27 19.55
N ALA A 58 7.75 4.04 20.00
CA ALA A 58 8.20 2.72 20.41
C ALA A 58 8.00 2.53 21.92
N ASN A 59 8.05 1.28 22.37
CA ASN A 59 8.06 0.89 23.79
C ASN A 59 6.94 1.57 24.60
N ALA A 60 7.32 2.30 25.63
CA ALA A 60 6.42 3.02 26.53
C ALA A 60 6.28 4.52 26.15
N GLY A 61 6.42 4.86 24.87
CA GLY A 61 6.23 6.22 24.38
C GLY A 61 7.51 6.94 23.95
N ASP A 62 8.67 6.31 24.11
CA ASP A 62 9.96 6.83 23.67
C ASP A 62 10.80 5.70 23.05
N PRO A 63 11.43 5.93 21.92
CA PRO A 63 11.39 7.14 21.07
C PRO A 63 10.03 7.37 20.39
N GLN A 64 9.79 8.60 19.95
CA GLN A 64 8.56 8.99 19.26
C GLN A 64 8.84 9.74 17.97
N THR A 65 7.84 9.80 17.09
CA THR A 65 7.89 10.61 15.87
C THR A 65 7.44 12.05 16.12
N VAL A 66 7.72 12.92 15.16
CA VAL A 66 6.96 14.17 14.98
C VAL A 66 5.48 13.85 14.72
N ASP A 67 4.65 14.86 14.80
CA ASP A 67 3.23 14.78 14.50
C ASP A 67 3.00 14.42 13.02
N ILE A 68 2.11 13.46 12.78
CA ILE A 68 1.63 13.08 11.46
C ILE A 68 0.18 13.54 11.39
N THR A 69 -0.11 14.48 10.52
CA THR A 69 -1.42 15.17 10.50
C THR A 69 -2.13 15.03 9.17
N GLY A 70 -3.46 15.14 9.21
CA GLY A 70 -4.28 15.26 8.02
C GLY A 70 -4.43 13.99 7.19
N ILE A 71 -4.28 12.82 7.80
CA ILE A 71 -4.42 11.54 7.10
C ILE A 71 -5.89 11.31 6.77
N LYS A 72 -6.23 11.26 5.46
CA LYS A 72 -7.61 11.07 4.95
C LYS A 72 -7.81 9.82 4.11
N LYS A 73 -6.75 9.07 3.85
CA LYS A 73 -6.75 7.86 3.03
C LYS A 73 -5.65 6.92 3.49
N ASP A 74 -5.60 5.73 2.92
CA ASP A 74 -4.52 4.79 3.18
C ASP A 74 -3.17 5.45 2.96
N ALA A 75 -2.28 5.30 3.93
CA ALA A 75 -0.95 5.90 3.93
C ALA A 75 0.07 4.96 4.56
N TYR A 76 1.30 5.05 4.08
CA TYR A 76 2.45 4.29 4.55
C TYR A 76 3.55 5.23 5.01
N PHE A 77 3.99 5.05 6.23
CA PHE A 77 5.00 5.91 6.85
C PHE A 77 6.21 5.11 7.29
N GLU A 78 7.39 5.60 6.97
CA GLU A 78 8.65 5.08 7.49
C GLU A 78 9.25 6.08 8.47
N VAL A 79 9.66 5.59 9.63
CA VAL A 79 10.41 6.40 10.59
C VAL A 79 11.80 6.66 10.03
N SER A 80 12.15 7.93 9.86
CA SER A 80 13.46 8.34 9.40
C SER A 80 14.51 8.19 10.50
N THR A 81 15.78 8.19 10.12
CA THR A 81 16.90 8.39 11.06
C THR A 81 17.08 9.86 11.47
N ASP A 82 16.53 10.77 10.66
CA ASP A 82 16.58 12.20 10.93
C ASP A 82 15.62 12.59 12.04
N LYS A 83 15.97 13.65 12.76
CA LYS A 83 15.18 14.16 13.87
C LYS A 83 14.85 15.64 13.70
N ASP A 84 13.80 16.02 14.39
CA ASP A 84 13.46 17.40 14.73
C ASP A 84 13.43 17.49 16.26
N GLY A 85 14.45 18.12 16.82
CA GLY A 85 14.73 18.04 18.26
C GLY A 85 15.00 16.60 18.70
N THR A 86 14.17 16.08 19.61
CA THR A 86 14.26 14.70 20.09
C THR A 86 13.39 13.72 19.31
N LYS A 87 12.48 14.21 18.45
CA LYS A 87 11.49 13.42 17.74
C LYS A 87 12.00 12.97 16.37
N TYR A 88 11.72 11.75 15.98
CA TYR A 88 12.08 11.24 14.66
C TYR A 88 11.15 11.81 13.59
N LYS A 89 11.73 12.22 12.47
CA LYS A 89 10.94 12.55 11.26
C LYS A 89 10.31 11.31 10.65
N VAL A 90 9.29 11.53 9.85
CA VAL A 90 8.55 10.47 9.17
C VAL A 90 8.53 10.76 7.67
N ASN A 91 8.81 9.74 6.89
CA ASN A 91 8.71 9.79 5.44
C ASN A 91 7.37 9.17 5.01
N ASP A 92 6.54 9.92 4.32
CA ASP A 92 5.37 9.37 3.62
C ASP A 92 5.86 8.67 2.35
N VAL A 93 5.77 7.35 2.35
CA VAL A 93 6.20 6.49 1.24
C VAL A 93 5.00 5.87 0.49
N THR A 94 3.81 6.40 0.70
CA THR A 94 2.57 5.88 0.12
C THR A 94 2.65 5.76 -1.40
N SER A 95 3.23 6.75 -2.08
CA SER A 95 3.39 6.71 -3.54
C SER A 95 4.35 5.64 -4.05
N SER A 96 5.22 5.14 -3.19
CA SER A 96 6.18 4.08 -3.52
C SER A 96 5.62 2.68 -3.25
N ILE A 97 4.49 2.59 -2.57
CA ILE A 97 3.84 1.32 -2.26
C ILE A 97 2.79 1.04 -3.35
N PRO A 98 2.93 -0.04 -4.11
CA PRO A 98 1.91 -0.43 -5.07
C PRO A 98 0.58 -0.69 -4.36
N THR A 99 -0.39 0.18 -4.55
CA THR A 99 -1.76 0.00 -4.09
C THR A 99 -2.56 -0.68 -5.19
N GLY A 100 -2.67 -1.97 -5.13
CA GLY A 100 -3.35 -2.75 -6.14
C GLY A 100 -2.45 -3.83 -6.73
N ILE A 101 -2.97 -4.63 -7.63
CA ILE A 101 -2.21 -5.60 -8.44
C ILE A 101 -0.95 -4.88 -8.90
N ALA A 102 0.22 -5.37 -8.46
CA ALA A 102 1.50 -4.83 -8.87
C ALA A 102 1.39 -4.51 -10.36
N SER A 103 1.54 -3.25 -10.69
CA SER A 103 1.50 -2.84 -12.10
C SER A 103 2.48 -3.76 -12.80
N ILE A 104 1.99 -4.64 -13.65
CA ILE A 104 2.83 -5.46 -14.50
C ILE A 104 3.43 -4.47 -15.49
N THR A 105 4.42 -3.72 -15.00
CA THR A 105 5.07 -2.62 -15.72
C THR A 105 6.24 -3.10 -16.55
N GLN A 106 6.45 -4.41 -16.63
CA GLN A 106 7.31 -4.93 -17.66
C GLN A 106 6.43 -5.43 -18.82
N GLN A 107 6.14 -4.51 -19.72
CA GLN A 107 5.78 -4.94 -21.07
C GLN A 107 6.94 -5.82 -21.56
N PRO A 108 6.69 -7.04 -22.00
CA PRO A 108 7.70 -7.79 -22.74
C PRO A 108 8.17 -6.91 -23.91
N THR A 109 9.38 -6.40 -23.80
CA THR A 109 10.01 -5.62 -24.89
C THR A 109 10.61 -6.53 -25.95
N ASP A 110 10.78 -7.80 -25.58
CA ASP A 110 11.20 -8.86 -26.49
C ASP A 110 9.99 -9.75 -26.83
N GLY A 111 9.72 -9.87 -28.14
CA GLY A 111 8.65 -10.72 -28.65
C GLY A 111 8.77 -12.20 -28.24
N ASN A 112 9.96 -12.64 -27.85
CA ASN A 112 10.24 -14.01 -27.40
C ASN A 112 9.99 -14.23 -25.89
N THR A 113 9.72 -13.18 -25.12
CA THR A 113 9.39 -13.34 -23.70
C THR A 113 8.16 -14.24 -23.55
N LEU A 114 8.28 -15.28 -22.74
CA LEU A 114 7.18 -16.20 -22.47
C LEU A 114 6.15 -15.55 -21.55
N VAL A 115 4.89 -15.57 -21.97
CA VAL A 115 3.76 -14.99 -21.24
C VAL A 115 2.61 -15.98 -21.13
N ASP A 116 1.77 -15.76 -20.14
CA ASP A 116 0.48 -16.42 -20.02
C ASP A 116 -0.63 -15.53 -20.58
N VAL A 117 -1.68 -16.18 -21.09
CA VAL A 117 -2.87 -15.52 -21.65
C VAL A 117 -4.08 -15.93 -20.83
N TYR A 118 -4.83 -14.95 -20.37
CA TYR A 118 -6.06 -15.15 -19.61
C TYR A 118 -7.22 -14.43 -20.27
N THR A 119 -8.43 -14.94 -20.03
CA THR A 119 -9.67 -14.21 -20.29
C THR A 119 -9.84 -13.09 -19.22
N THR A 120 -10.78 -12.18 -19.44
CA THR A 120 -11.04 -11.07 -18.50
C THR A 120 -11.63 -11.52 -17.18
N ASP A 121 -12.21 -12.71 -17.12
CA ASP A 121 -12.71 -13.40 -15.91
C ASP A 121 -11.64 -14.25 -15.20
N GLY A 122 -10.39 -14.25 -15.73
CA GLY A 122 -9.24 -14.87 -15.07
C GLY A 122 -8.98 -16.33 -15.47
N ALA A 123 -9.72 -16.91 -16.45
CA ALA A 123 -9.44 -18.25 -16.94
C ALA A 123 -8.16 -18.27 -17.79
N LEU A 124 -7.27 -19.23 -17.54
CA LEU A 124 -6.04 -19.43 -18.32
C LEU A 124 -6.39 -20.01 -19.69
N VAL A 125 -6.02 -19.32 -20.75
CA VAL A 125 -6.24 -19.72 -22.15
C VAL A 125 -4.99 -20.35 -22.76
N ARG A 126 -3.82 -19.78 -22.47
CA ARG A 126 -2.52 -20.28 -22.91
C ARG A 126 -1.48 -20.05 -21.83
N SER A 127 -0.54 -20.96 -21.72
CA SER A 127 0.58 -20.82 -20.78
C SER A 127 1.91 -20.85 -21.50
N ARG A 128 2.83 -19.96 -21.04
CA ARG A 128 4.22 -19.90 -21.48
C ARG A 128 4.39 -19.83 -23.02
N VAL A 129 3.63 -18.99 -23.66
CA VAL A 129 3.75 -18.72 -25.12
C VAL A 129 4.58 -17.46 -25.36
N ALA A 130 5.32 -17.41 -26.47
CA ALA A 130 6.04 -16.19 -26.84
C ALA A 130 5.05 -15.04 -27.04
N PHE A 131 5.40 -13.84 -26.55
CA PHE A 131 4.49 -12.68 -26.57
C PHE A 131 3.98 -12.34 -27.97
N ASN A 132 4.85 -12.44 -29.00
CA ASN A 132 4.47 -12.21 -30.40
C ASN A 132 3.50 -13.27 -30.94
N GLU A 133 3.41 -14.44 -30.33
CA GLU A 133 2.51 -15.54 -30.70
C GLU A 133 1.24 -15.60 -29.84
N ALA A 134 1.23 -14.88 -28.72
CA ALA A 134 0.24 -15.04 -27.68
C ALA A 134 -1.20 -14.75 -28.13
N ALA A 135 -1.39 -13.81 -29.04
CA ALA A 135 -2.69 -13.44 -29.60
C ALA A 135 -3.10 -14.23 -30.85
N LYS A 136 -2.18 -14.92 -31.52
CA LYS A 136 -2.45 -15.58 -32.79
C LYS A 136 -3.47 -16.70 -32.65
N GLY A 137 -4.52 -16.66 -33.50
CA GLY A 137 -5.55 -17.69 -33.54
C GLY A 137 -6.47 -17.74 -32.32
N LEU A 138 -6.44 -16.72 -31.47
CA LEU A 138 -7.47 -16.52 -30.46
C LEU A 138 -8.75 -15.98 -31.12
N PRO A 139 -9.94 -16.38 -30.66
CA PRO A 139 -11.18 -15.73 -31.06
C PRO A 139 -11.15 -14.22 -30.80
N ALA A 140 -11.91 -13.45 -31.58
CA ALA A 140 -12.07 -12.03 -31.33
C ALA A 140 -12.58 -11.79 -29.90
N GLY A 141 -11.92 -10.94 -29.17
CA GLY A 141 -12.25 -10.72 -27.74
C GLY A 141 -11.20 -9.91 -27.01
N ILE A 142 -11.40 -9.79 -25.71
CA ILE A 142 -10.47 -9.10 -24.81
C ILE A 142 -9.77 -10.12 -23.93
N TYR A 143 -8.45 -10.05 -23.90
CA TYR A 143 -7.59 -10.97 -23.14
C TYR A 143 -6.58 -10.19 -22.29
N ILE A 144 -6.06 -10.85 -21.26
CA ILE A 144 -4.91 -10.39 -20.48
C ILE A 144 -3.69 -11.16 -20.97
N ILE A 145 -2.79 -10.51 -21.65
CA ILE A 145 -1.59 -11.11 -22.25
C ILE A 145 -0.36 -10.44 -21.65
N GLY A 146 0.48 -11.22 -20.99
CA GLY A 146 1.64 -10.67 -20.28
C GLY A 146 1.26 -9.59 -19.28
N GLY A 147 0.08 -9.74 -18.67
CA GLY A 147 -0.48 -8.82 -17.70
C GLY A 147 -1.13 -7.56 -18.27
N LYS A 148 -1.23 -7.42 -19.58
CA LYS A 148 -1.93 -6.30 -20.23
C LYS A 148 -3.23 -6.73 -20.88
N LYS A 149 -4.22 -5.84 -20.79
CA LYS A 149 -5.50 -5.98 -21.48
C LYS A 149 -5.31 -5.67 -22.97
N MET A 150 -5.55 -6.65 -23.83
CA MET A 150 -5.38 -6.57 -25.29
C MET A 150 -6.65 -7.02 -26.00
N ALA A 151 -7.04 -6.30 -27.06
CA ALA A 151 -8.13 -6.69 -27.93
C ALA A 151 -7.57 -7.52 -29.11
N VAL A 152 -8.11 -8.72 -29.29
CA VAL A 152 -7.90 -9.56 -30.46
C VAL A 152 -9.09 -9.34 -31.40
N LYS A 153 -8.79 -9.02 -32.65
CA LYS A 153 -9.80 -8.73 -33.72
C LYS A 153 -9.98 -9.92 -34.61
#